data_099420d5d16eee11772ac9c4ae9dd5c2
#
_entry.id   099420d5d16eee11772ac9c4ae9dd5c2
#
_cell.length_a   1.000
_cell.length_b   1.000
_cell.length_c   1.000
_cell.angle_alpha   90.00
_cell.angle_beta   90.00
_cell.angle_gamma   90.00
#
_symmetry.space_group_name_H-M   'P 1'
#
loop_
_entity.id
_entity.type
_entity.pdbx_description
1 polymer ?
#
loop_
_entity_poly.entity_id
_entity_poly.type
_entity_poly.pdbx_seq_one_letter_code
_entity_poly.pdbx_strand_id
1 'polypeptide(L)'
;MKNRTLGSVFIVAGTTIGAGMLAMPLAAAGVGFSVTLILLIGLWALMCYTALLLLEVYQHVPADTGLGTLAKRYLGRYGQWLTGFSMMFLMYALTAAYISGAGELLASSISDWTGISMSATAGVLLFTFVAGGVVCVGTSLVDLFNRFLFSAKIIFLVVMLVLLLPHIHKVNLLTLPLQLGLALSAIPVIFTSFGFHGSVPSIVSYMDGNIRKLRWVFITGSAIPLVAYIFWQVATLGSIDSTTFMGLLANHAGLNGLLQALREMVASPHVELAVHLFADLALATSFLGVALGLFDYLADLFQRSNTVGGRLQTGAITFLPPLAFALFYPRGFVMALGYAGVALAVLALIIPSLLTWQSRKHNPQAGYRVKGGRPALVVVFLCGIAVIGVQFLIAAGLLPEVG
;
A
#
# COMPACT_ATOMS: atom_id res chain seq x y z
N MET A 1 -17.93 4.18 26.48
CA MET A 1 -18.28 4.06 25.02
C MET A 1 -16.99 4.22 24.22
N LYS A 2 -16.51 3.16 23.55
CA LYS A 2 -15.36 3.30 22.64
C LYS A 2 -15.73 4.26 21.52
N ASN A 3 -14.91 5.26 21.24
CA ASN A 3 -15.16 6.22 20.16
C ASN A 3 -14.92 5.54 18.81
N ARG A 4 -15.93 4.87 18.26
CA ARG A 4 -15.88 4.12 16.99
C ARG A 4 -15.37 4.99 15.84
N THR A 5 -15.69 6.29 15.84
CA THR A 5 -15.24 7.23 14.81
C THR A 5 -13.72 7.37 14.82
N LEU A 6 -13.11 7.58 15.98
CA LEU A 6 -11.66 7.70 16.12
C LEU A 6 -10.96 6.36 15.76
N GLY A 7 -11.53 5.24 16.23
CA GLY A 7 -11.02 3.92 15.86
C GLY A 7 -11.02 3.69 14.35
N SER A 8 -12.10 4.08 13.66
CA SER A 8 -12.20 3.97 12.20
C SER A 8 -11.21 4.89 11.47
N VAL A 9 -10.95 6.11 11.97
CA VAL A 9 -9.91 6.99 11.43
C VAL A 9 -8.54 6.31 11.50
N PHE A 10 -8.20 5.70 12.64
CA PHE A 10 -6.94 4.98 12.80
C PHE A 10 -6.87 3.71 11.96
N ILE A 11 -7.99 3.03 11.68
CA ILE A 11 -8.00 1.90 10.75
C ILE A 11 -7.64 2.37 9.34
N VAL A 12 -8.25 3.46 8.83
CA VAL A 12 -7.90 4.01 7.52
C VAL A 12 -6.43 4.43 7.48
N ALA A 13 -5.99 5.23 8.45
CA ALA A 13 -4.61 5.70 8.50
C ALA A 13 -3.61 4.54 8.63
N GLY A 14 -3.91 3.57 9.48
CA GLY A 14 -3.03 2.45 9.75
C GLY A 14 -2.91 1.44 8.62
N THR A 15 -3.97 1.22 7.86
CA THR A 15 -3.93 0.39 6.64
C THR A 15 -3.18 1.08 5.51
N THR A 16 -3.17 2.40 5.48
CA THR A 16 -2.50 3.20 4.45
C THR A 16 -1.02 3.39 4.79
N ILE A 17 -0.66 3.81 6.02
CA ILE A 17 0.75 3.94 6.44
C ILE A 17 1.35 2.55 6.57
N GLY A 18 2.02 2.11 5.53
CA GLY A 18 2.61 0.79 5.44
C GLY A 18 3.88 0.78 4.59
N ALA A 19 4.24 -0.41 4.13
CA ALA A 19 5.44 -0.64 3.32
C ALA A 19 5.48 0.17 2.01
N GLY A 20 4.33 0.52 1.42
CA GLY A 20 4.27 1.36 0.23
C GLY A 20 4.95 2.72 0.38
N MET A 21 4.91 3.30 1.60
CA MET A 21 5.61 4.55 1.92
C MET A 21 7.13 4.44 1.69
N LEU A 22 7.73 3.27 1.94
CA LEU A 22 9.17 3.05 1.78
C LEU A 22 9.63 3.13 0.31
N ALA A 23 8.78 2.73 -0.63
CA ALA A 23 9.07 2.79 -2.06
C ALA A 23 8.99 4.22 -2.64
N MET A 24 8.26 5.13 -1.98
CA MET A 24 7.98 6.46 -2.53
C MET A 24 9.22 7.30 -2.84
N PRO A 25 10.28 7.38 -2.01
CA PRO A 25 11.44 8.18 -2.32
C PRO A 25 12.16 7.71 -3.58
N LEU A 26 12.26 6.38 -3.79
CA LEU A 26 12.82 5.82 -5.03
C LEU A 26 11.96 6.20 -6.24
N ALA A 27 10.64 6.05 -6.13
CA ALA A 27 9.72 6.44 -7.18
C ALA A 27 9.77 7.96 -7.47
N ALA A 28 10.06 8.78 -6.46
CA ALA A 28 10.09 10.24 -6.58
C ALA A 28 11.45 10.82 -7.02
N ALA A 29 12.52 10.03 -7.03
CA ALA A 29 13.88 10.50 -7.27
C ALA A 29 14.07 11.26 -8.61
N GLY A 30 13.43 10.77 -9.67
CA GLY A 30 13.47 11.42 -11.00
C GLY A 30 12.28 12.33 -11.30
N VAL A 31 11.50 12.70 -10.28
CA VAL A 31 10.22 13.44 -10.46
C VAL A 31 10.37 14.91 -10.06
N GLY A 32 11.31 15.22 -9.19
CA GLY A 32 11.44 16.53 -8.53
C GLY A 32 10.43 16.70 -7.40
N PHE A 33 10.82 17.44 -6.35
CA PHE A 33 10.00 17.55 -5.13
C PHE A 33 8.64 18.18 -5.36
N SER A 34 8.56 19.27 -6.14
CA SER A 34 7.29 19.98 -6.40
C SER A 34 6.26 19.09 -7.12
N VAL A 35 6.71 18.33 -8.14
CA VAL A 35 5.83 17.43 -8.89
C VAL A 35 5.43 16.23 -8.01
N THR A 36 6.35 15.72 -7.20
CA THR A 36 6.04 14.67 -6.19
C THR A 36 4.94 15.13 -5.24
N LEU A 37 5.00 16.37 -4.74
CA LEU A 37 3.97 16.92 -3.87
C LEU A 37 2.60 17.04 -4.58
N ILE A 38 2.59 17.46 -5.83
CA ILE A 38 1.37 17.52 -6.65
C ILE A 38 0.79 16.11 -6.84
N LEU A 39 1.63 15.12 -7.15
CA LEU A 39 1.19 13.72 -7.28
C LEU A 39 0.61 13.18 -5.98
N LEU A 40 1.27 13.42 -4.84
CA LEU A 40 0.78 12.98 -3.52
C LEU A 40 -0.61 13.56 -3.22
N ILE A 41 -0.78 14.87 -3.39
CA ILE A 41 -2.05 15.56 -3.12
C ILE A 41 -3.12 15.10 -4.13
N GLY A 42 -2.77 15.02 -5.42
CA GLY A 42 -3.70 14.63 -6.47
C GLY A 42 -4.20 13.19 -6.31
N LEU A 43 -3.29 12.24 -6.05
CA LEU A 43 -3.64 10.83 -5.85
C LEU A 43 -4.39 10.62 -4.52
N TRP A 44 -4.01 11.32 -3.45
CA TRP A 44 -4.80 11.33 -2.22
C TRP A 44 -6.23 11.83 -2.45
N ALA A 45 -6.38 12.97 -3.14
CA ALA A 45 -7.69 13.53 -3.42
C ALA A 45 -8.55 12.58 -4.26
N LEU A 46 -7.94 11.93 -5.26
CA LEU A 46 -8.58 10.92 -6.09
C LEU A 46 -9.06 9.72 -5.25
N MET A 47 -8.20 9.18 -4.38
CA MET A 47 -8.51 8.04 -3.52
C MET A 47 -9.57 8.39 -2.46
N CYS A 48 -9.47 9.56 -1.84
CA CYS A 48 -10.49 10.06 -0.93
C CYS A 48 -11.84 10.25 -1.63
N TYR A 49 -11.83 10.82 -2.83
CA TYR A 49 -13.04 11.04 -3.64
C TYR A 49 -13.74 9.70 -3.97
N THR A 50 -12.99 8.70 -4.37
CA THR A 50 -13.56 7.39 -4.72
C THR A 50 -14.06 6.59 -3.52
N ALA A 51 -13.45 6.74 -2.36
CA ALA A 51 -14.00 6.20 -1.11
C ALA A 51 -15.36 6.85 -0.75
N LEU A 52 -15.50 8.15 -1.02
CA LEU A 52 -16.79 8.85 -0.87
C LEU A 52 -17.82 8.40 -1.92
N LEU A 53 -17.39 8.04 -3.15
CA LEU A 53 -18.29 7.42 -4.14
C LEU A 53 -18.82 6.06 -3.66
N LEU A 54 -17.96 5.21 -3.08
CA LEU A 54 -18.42 3.96 -2.47
C LEU A 54 -19.42 4.22 -1.35
N LEU A 55 -19.16 5.21 -0.51
CA LEU A 55 -20.08 5.59 0.57
C LEU A 55 -21.44 6.05 0.03
N GLU A 56 -21.48 6.73 -1.12
CA GLU A 56 -22.73 7.09 -1.80
C GLU A 56 -23.52 5.84 -2.20
N VAL A 57 -22.84 4.77 -2.64
CA VAL A 57 -23.49 3.50 -2.99
C VAL A 57 -23.97 2.77 -1.75
N TYR A 58 -23.19 2.75 -0.68
CA TYR A 58 -23.51 2.05 0.57
C TYR A 58 -24.76 2.58 1.27
N GLN A 59 -25.21 3.81 1.03
CA GLN A 59 -26.47 4.30 1.61
C GLN A 59 -27.73 3.53 1.15
N HIS A 60 -27.62 2.72 0.09
CA HIS A 60 -28.74 1.98 -0.52
C HIS A 60 -28.69 0.46 -0.28
N VAL A 61 -27.77 -0.01 0.55
CA VAL A 61 -27.57 -1.43 0.85
C VAL A 61 -27.31 -1.60 2.35
N PRO A 62 -27.52 -2.82 2.90
CA PRO A 62 -27.12 -3.13 4.27
C PRO A 62 -25.63 -2.82 4.51
N ALA A 63 -25.31 -2.31 5.70
CA ALA A 63 -23.95 -1.86 6.04
C ALA A 63 -22.90 -2.99 6.05
N ASP A 64 -23.34 -4.23 6.22
CA ASP A 64 -22.52 -5.45 6.22
C ASP A 64 -22.26 -6.03 4.81
N THR A 65 -22.75 -5.35 3.75
CA THR A 65 -22.56 -5.80 2.38
C THR A 65 -21.09 -5.72 1.96
N GLY A 66 -20.49 -6.84 1.57
CA GLY A 66 -19.13 -6.89 1.02
C GLY A 66 -19.04 -6.31 -0.39
N LEU A 67 -17.83 -5.86 -0.80
CA LEU A 67 -17.59 -5.22 -2.10
C LEU A 67 -17.96 -6.13 -3.30
N GLY A 68 -17.68 -7.42 -3.21
CA GLY A 68 -18.06 -8.40 -4.24
C GLY A 68 -19.58 -8.55 -4.40
N THR A 69 -20.32 -8.57 -3.29
CA THR A 69 -21.79 -8.60 -3.31
C THR A 69 -22.37 -7.31 -3.87
N LEU A 70 -21.77 -6.17 -3.52
CA LEU A 70 -22.13 -4.87 -4.05
C LEU A 70 -21.92 -4.82 -5.58
N ALA A 71 -20.77 -5.31 -6.04
CA ALA A 71 -20.46 -5.41 -7.47
C ALA A 71 -21.45 -6.35 -8.20
N LYS A 72 -21.81 -7.49 -7.59
CA LYS A 72 -22.82 -8.39 -8.16
C LYS A 72 -24.18 -7.70 -8.33
N ARG A 73 -24.60 -6.93 -7.32
CA ARG A 73 -25.90 -6.25 -7.32
C ARG A 73 -26.03 -5.21 -8.44
N TYR A 74 -24.98 -4.40 -8.68
CA TYR A 74 -25.03 -3.28 -9.62
C TYR A 74 -24.40 -3.56 -10.99
N LEU A 75 -23.43 -4.47 -11.05
CA LEU A 75 -22.67 -4.78 -12.27
C LEU A 75 -22.84 -6.25 -12.74
N GLY A 76 -23.65 -7.03 -12.01
CA GLY A 76 -23.92 -8.42 -12.33
C GLY A 76 -22.74 -9.35 -12.02
N ARG A 77 -22.80 -10.58 -12.56
CA ARG A 77 -21.82 -11.64 -12.31
C ARG A 77 -20.40 -11.25 -12.75
N TYR A 78 -20.24 -10.57 -13.87
CA TYR A 78 -18.93 -10.14 -14.37
C TYR A 78 -18.28 -9.10 -13.44
N GLY A 79 -19.07 -8.15 -12.91
CA GLY A 79 -18.58 -7.22 -11.91
C GLY A 79 -18.11 -7.91 -10.63
N GLN A 80 -18.83 -8.93 -10.17
CA GLN A 80 -18.42 -9.75 -9.02
C GLN A 80 -17.08 -10.46 -9.26
N TRP A 81 -16.95 -11.12 -10.42
CA TRP A 81 -15.72 -11.83 -10.79
C TRP A 81 -14.53 -10.90 -10.92
N LEU A 82 -14.72 -9.76 -11.58
CA LEU A 82 -13.67 -8.75 -11.73
C LEU A 82 -13.20 -8.22 -10.36
N THR A 83 -14.14 -7.91 -9.46
CA THR A 83 -13.84 -7.43 -8.10
C THR A 83 -13.11 -8.49 -7.29
N GLY A 84 -13.57 -9.75 -7.29
CA GLY A 84 -12.94 -10.84 -6.56
C GLY A 84 -11.54 -11.17 -7.07
N PHE A 85 -11.36 -11.26 -8.38
CA PHE A 85 -10.06 -11.49 -9.00
C PHE A 85 -9.08 -10.34 -8.68
N SER A 86 -9.52 -9.09 -8.84
CA SER A 86 -8.67 -7.93 -8.54
C SER A 86 -8.29 -7.87 -7.06
N MET A 87 -9.19 -8.25 -6.15
CA MET A 87 -8.88 -8.31 -4.71
C MET A 87 -7.83 -9.38 -4.42
N MET A 88 -8.00 -10.57 -4.96
CA MET A 88 -7.03 -11.66 -4.84
C MET A 88 -5.66 -11.27 -5.41
N PHE A 89 -5.64 -10.73 -6.62
CA PHE A 89 -4.40 -10.30 -7.26
C PHE A 89 -3.70 -9.19 -6.48
N LEU A 90 -4.45 -8.19 -5.97
CA LEU A 90 -3.91 -7.14 -5.11
C LEU A 90 -3.20 -7.72 -3.89
N MET A 91 -3.87 -8.64 -3.17
CA MET A 91 -3.30 -9.26 -1.98
C MET A 91 -2.06 -10.09 -2.30
N TYR A 92 -2.05 -10.86 -3.40
CA TYR A 92 -0.87 -11.61 -3.85
C TYR A 92 0.29 -10.70 -4.21
N ALA A 93 0.05 -9.64 -4.98
CA ALA A 93 1.09 -8.68 -5.38
C ALA A 93 1.69 -7.95 -4.17
N LEU A 94 0.84 -7.51 -3.23
CA LEU A 94 1.32 -6.90 -1.99
C LEU A 94 2.08 -7.89 -1.11
N THR A 95 1.62 -9.13 -0.97
CA THR A 95 2.33 -10.17 -0.22
C THR A 95 3.71 -10.44 -0.83
N ALA A 96 3.80 -10.51 -2.17
CA ALA A 96 5.06 -10.67 -2.88
C ALA A 96 6.01 -9.49 -2.65
N ALA A 97 5.50 -8.25 -2.73
CA ALA A 97 6.27 -7.05 -2.42
C ALA A 97 6.86 -7.12 -1.01
N TYR A 98 6.03 -7.45 -0.03
CA TYR A 98 6.47 -7.47 1.37
C TYR A 98 7.44 -8.61 1.67
N ILE A 99 7.29 -9.78 1.07
CA ILE A 99 8.27 -10.87 1.17
C ILE A 99 9.61 -10.46 0.57
N SER A 100 9.62 -9.84 -0.62
CA SER A 100 10.85 -9.37 -1.26
C SER A 100 11.54 -8.31 -0.40
N GLY A 101 10.82 -7.24 -0.03
CA GLY A 101 11.39 -6.13 0.74
C GLY A 101 11.83 -6.55 2.15
N ALA A 102 10.98 -7.29 2.88
CA ALA A 102 11.31 -7.73 4.24
C ALA A 102 12.43 -8.78 4.26
N GLY A 103 12.47 -9.67 3.28
CA GLY A 103 13.54 -10.68 3.18
C GLY A 103 14.89 -10.05 2.92
N GLU A 104 14.95 -9.07 2.02
CA GLU A 104 16.17 -8.31 1.72
C GLU A 104 16.67 -7.54 2.94
N LEU A 105 15.79 -6.78 3.63
CA LEU A 105 16.14 -6.04 4.83
C LEU A 105 16.54 -6.94 5.99
N LEU A 106 15.84 -8.05 6.20
CA LEU A 106 16.18 -9.00 7.25
C LEU A 106 17.58 -9.59 7.04
N ALA A 107 17.93 -9.91 5.80
CA ALA A 107 19.28 -10.41 5.47
C ALA A 107 20.35 -9.35 5.78
N SER A 108 20.11 -8.08 5.43
CA SER A 108 21.00 -6.97 5.75
C SER A 108 21.12 -6.76 7.25
N SER A 109 19.99 -6.67 7.97
CA SER A 109 19.95 -6.46 9.42
C SER A 109 20.70 -7.58 10.20
N ILE A 110 20.49 -8.84 9.83
CA ILE A 110 21.21 -9.96 10.46
C ILE A 110 22.71 -9.87 10.17
N SER A 111 23.09 -9.55 8.94
CA SER A 111 24.51 -9.39 8.57
C SER A 111 25.18 -8.26 9.35
N ASP A 112 24.51 -7.13 9.49
CA ASP A 112 25.03 -5.95 10.20
C ASP A 112 25.15 -6.18 11.72
N TRP A 113 24.18 -6.89 12.33
CA TRP A 113 24.15 -7.08 13.80
C TRP A 113 25.01 -8.25 14.27
N THR A 114 25.13 -9.32 13.44
CA THR A 114 25.83 -10.55 13.86
C THR A 114 27.20 -10.73 13.20
N GLY A 115 27.50 -9.97 12.15
CA GLY A 115 28.69 -10.17 11.31
C GLY A 115 28.61 -11.42 10.42
N ILE A 116 27.48 -12.14 10.43
CA ILE A 116 27.28 -13.34 9.60
C ILE A 116 26.62 -12.91 8.29
N SER A 117 27.32 -13.06 7.17
CA SER A 117 26.78 -12.73 5.86
C SER A 117 25.58 -13.61 5.52
N MET A 118 24.41 -13.02 5.31
CA MET A 118 23.19 -13.68 4.88
C MET A 118 22.82 -13.26 3.47
N SER A 119 22.53 -14.24 2.59
CA SER A 119 22.03 -13.91 1.25
C SER A 119 20.58 -13.39 1.30
N ALA A 120 20.19 -12.54 0.34
CA ALA A 120 18.81 -12.06 0.20
C ALA A 120 17.82 -13.25 0.08
N THR A 121 18.19 -14.31 -0.64
CA THR A 121 17.39 -15.54 -0.76
C THR A 121 17.14 -16.21 0.59
N ALA A 122 18.17 -16.29 1.45
CA ALA A 122 18.02 -16.86 2.79
C ALA A 122 17.11 -15.99 3.66
N GLY A 123 17.22 -14.65 3.57
CA GLY A 123 16.34 -13.71 4.25
C GLY A 123 14.88 -13.84 3.81
N VAL A 124 14.63 -13.95 2.50
CA VAL A 124 13.28 -14.17 1.93
C VAL A 124 12.66 -15.47 2.43
N LEU A 125 13.43 -16.58 2.45
CA LEU A 125 12.96 -17.88 2.95
C LEU A 125 12.68 -17.80 4.46
N LEU A 126 13.59 -17.23 5.23
CA LEU A 126 13.47 -17.11 6.70
C LEU A 126 12.24 -16.24 7.06
N PHE A 127 12.12 -15.07 6.44
CA PHE A 127 10.98 -14.19 6.68
C PHE A 127 9.65 -14.87 6.35
N THR A 128 9.56 -15.50 5.18
CA THR A 128 8.33 -16.17 4.73
C THR A 128 7.97 -17.32 5.66
N PHE A 129 8.95 -18.12 6.09
CA PHE A 129 8.71 -19.24 7.00
C PHE A 129 8.22 -18.76 8.38
N VAL A 130 8.89 -17.75 8.97
CA VAL A 130 8.56 -17.25 10.30
C VAL A 130 7.23 -16.47 10.28
N ALA A 131 7.13 -15.43 9.45
CA ALA A 131 5.95 -14.57 9.41
C ALA A 131 4.74 -15.29 8.78
N GLY A 132 4.96 -16.11 7.76
CA GLY A 132 3.92 -16.97 7.18
C GLY A 132 3.47 -18.05 8.16
N GLY A 133 4.38 -18.60 8.96
CA GLY A 133 4.05 -19.50 10.08
C GLY A 133 3.12 -18.87 11.09
N VAL A 134 3.37 -17.63 11.48
CA VAL A 134 2.49 -16.85 12.39
C VAL A 134 1.07 -16.74 11.80
N VAL A 135 0.93 -16.45 10.51
CA VAL A 135 -0.38 -16.40 9.82
C VAL A 135 -1.04 -17.79 9.80
N CYS A 136 -0.27 -18.84 9.52
CA CYS A 136 -0.79 -20.22 9.53
C CYS A 136 -1.26 -20.69 10.92
N VAL A 137 -0.70 -20.18 12.01
CA VAL A 137 -1.14 -20.54 13.38
C VAL A 137 -2.52 -19.96 13.68
N GLY A 138 -2.80 -18.70 13.33
CA GLY A 138 -4.14 -18.15 13.46
C GLY A 138 -4.21 -16.65 13.67
N THR A 139 -5.43 -16.14 13.46
CA THR A 139 -5.79 -14.72 13.55
C THR A 139 -5.43 -14.09 14.90
N SER A 140 -5.60 -14.83 16.01
CA SER A 140 -5.29 -14.31 17.35
C SER A 140 -3.80 -13.99 17.56
N LEU A 141 -2.92 -14.81 17.00
CA LEU A 141 -1.48 -14.60 17.05
C LEU A 141 -1.07 -13.43 16.19
N VAL A 142 -1.62 -13.35 14.98
CA VAL A 142 -1.41 -12.21 14.06
C VAL A 142 -1.87 -10.90 14.71
N ASP A 143 -3.07 -10.87 15.33
CA ASP A 143 -3.59 -9.68 16.01
C ASP A 143 -2.67 -9.22 17.15
N LEU A 144 -2.19 -10.16 17.97
CA LEU A 144 -1.26 -9.86 19.06
C LEU A 144 0.03 -9.22 18.56
N PHE A 145 0.69 -9.85 17.58
CA PHE A 145 1.91 -9.31 16.99
C PHE A 145 1.66 -7.97 16.29
N ASN A 146 0.59 -7.88 15.50
CA ASN A 146 0.30 -6.68 14.73
C ASN A 146 0.06 -5.45 15.62
N ARG A 147 -0.62 -5.59 16.76
CA ARG A 147 -0.83 -4.47 17.71
C ARG A 147 0.48 -3.95 18.28
N PHE A 148 1.37 -4.86 18.69
CA PHE A 148 2.67 -4.49 19.23
C PHE A 148 3.55 -3.84 18.18
N LEU A 149 3.72 -4.50 17.03
CA LEU A 149 4.56 -4.03 15.93
C LEU A 149 4.03 -2.71 15.34
N PHE A 150 2.71 -2.54 15.25
CA PHE A 150 2.11 -1.29 14.77
C PHE A 150 2.41 -0.11 15.69
N SER A 151 2.30 -0.31 17.01
CA SER A 151 2.63 0.74 17.98
C SER A 151 4.11 1.13 17.90
N ALA A 152 4.99 0.13 17.82
CA ALA A 152 6.43 0.34 17.66
C ALA A 152 6.73 1.07 16.33
N LYS A 153 6.10 0.65 15.21
CA LYS A 153 6.23 1.30 13.90
C LYS A 153 5.94 2.79 13.95
N ILE A 154 4.85 3.21 14.58
CA ILE A 154 4.48 4.63 14.68
C ILE A 154 5.50 5.40 15.51
N ILE A 155 5.99 4.83 16.61
CA ILE A 155 7.03 5.45 17.43
C ILE A 155 8.31 5.65 16.60
N PHE A 156 8.80 4.59 15.91
CA PHE A 156 10.00 4.68 15.11
C PHE A 156 9.84 5.59 13.88
N LEU A 157 8.64 5.67 13.28
CA LEU A 157 8.34 6.66 12.25
C LEU A 157 8.57 8.09 12.76
N VAL A 158 8.01 8.42 13.92
CA VAL A 158 8.17 9.76 14.50
C VAL A 158 9.62 10.03 14.87
N VAL A 159 10.28 9.08 15.55
CA VAL A 159 11.70 9.19 15.91
C VAL A 159 12.58 9.41 14.67
N MET A 160 12.40 8.60 13.64
CA MET A 160 13.13 8.69 12.38
C MET A 160 12.95 10.08 11.72
N LEU A 161 11.69 10.54 11.60
CA LEU A 161 11.40 11.85 11.02
C LEU A 161 12.06 13.00 11.81
N VAL A 162 12.00 12.95 13.15
CA VAL A 162 12.64 13.96 14.02
C VAL A 162 14.16 13.93 13.86
N LEU A 163 14.78 12.76 13.80
CA LEU A 163 16.23 12.61 13.64
C LEU A 163 16.72 13.05 12.24
N LEU A 164 15.88 12.94 11.21
CA LEU A 164 16.22 13.40 9.85
C LEU A 164 16.06 14.91 9.65
N LEU A 165 15.25 15.59 10.49
CA LEU A 165 15.02 17.05 10.35
C LEU A 165 16.28 17.91 10.22
N PRO A 166 17.35 17.71 11.03
CA PRO A 166 18.57 18.52 10.95
C PRO A 166 19.36 18.33 9.63
N HIS A 167 19.11 17.23 8.92
CA HIS A 167 19.85 16.84 7.72
C HIS A 167 19.14 17.25 6.43
N ILE A 168 18.03 17.99 6.54
CA ILE A 168 17.27 18.47 5.39
C ILE A 168 17.95 19.70 4.79
N HIS A 169 18.43 19.58 3.55
CA HIS A 169 18.99 20.66 2.78
C HIS A 169 18.03 21.11 1.67
N LYS A 170 17.67 22.40 1.66
CA LYS A 170 16.78 22.97 0.63
C LYS A 170 17.33 22.77 -0.78
N VAL A 171 18.63 22.79 -0.94
CA VAL A 171 19.29 22.59 -2.23
C VAL A 171 18.93 21.22 -2.81
N ASN A 172 18.93 20.15 -2.01
CA ASN A 172 18.57 18.81 -2.46
C ASN A 172 17.15 18.76 -3.01
N LEU A 173 16.18 19.41 -2.34
CA LEU A 173 14.79 19.47 -2.79
C LEU A 173 14.62 20.26 -4.11
N LEU A 174 15.47 21.25 -4.37
CA LEU A 174 15.37 22.11 -5.55
C LEU A 174 16.16 21.57 -6.76
N THR A 175 17.17 20.74 -6.53
CA THR A 175 18.07 20.22 -7.56
C THR A 175 17.65 18.87 -8.14
N LEU A 176 16.63 18.24 -7.59
CA LEU A 176 16.11 16.98 -8.14
C LEU A 176 15.61 17.16 -9.57
N PRO A 177 16.10 16.34 -10.52
CA PRO A 177 15.72 16.47 -11.92
C PRO A 177 14.25 16.07 -12.13
N LEU A 178 13.59 16.70 -13.09
CA LEU A 178 12.28 16.27 -13.58
C LEU A 178 12.46 15.49 -14.88
N GLN A 179 12.27 14.18 -14.81
CA GLN A 179 12.20 13.31 -15.97
C GLN A 179 10.76 12.81 -16.15
N LEU A 180 10.10 13.24 -17.23
CA LEU A 180 8.68 12.95 -17.47
C LEU A 180 8.38 11.43 -17.48
N GLY A 181 9.28 10.62 -18.04
CA GLY A 181 9.14 9.15 -18.02
C GLY A 181 9.08 8.60 -16.60
N LEU A 182 10.01 9.00 -15.72
CA LEU A 182 10.04 8.59 -14.31
C LEU A 182 8.84 9.16 -13.54
N ALA A 183 8.39 10.37 -13.86
CA ALA A 183 7.20 10.95 -13.24
C ALA A 183 5.92 10.14 -13.53
N LEU A 184 5.77 9.64 -14.74
CA LEU A 184 4.68 8.73 -15.08
C LEU A 184 4.83 7.39 -14.37
N SER A 185 6.03 6.82 -14.37
CA SER A 185 6.33 5.53 -13.72
C SER A 185 6.17 5.55 -12.21
N ALA A 186 6.28 6.71 -11.56
CA ALA A 186 6.02 6.88 -10.13
C ALA A 186 4.54 6.72 -9.76
N ILE A 187 3.61 6.97 -10.70
CA ILE A 187 2.17 7.02 -10.42
C ILE A 187 1.64 5.71 -9.83
N PRO A 188 1.87 4.51 -10.40
CA PRO A 188 1.32 3.26 -9.85
C PRO A 188 1.80 2.98 -8.43
N VAL A 189 3.07 3.24 -8.12
CA VAL A 189 3.69 3.01 -6.81
C VAL A 189 3.12 3.97 -5.76
N ILE A 190 3.10 5.27 -6.06
CA ILE A 190 2.53 6.29 -5.14
C ILE A 190 1.03 6.04 -4.96
N PHE A 191 0.30 5.71 -6.01
CA PHE A 191 -1.12 5.38 -5.96
C PHE A 191 -1.40 4.19 -5.04
N THR A 192 -0.61 3.11 -5.16
CA THR A 192 -0.75 1.91 -4.33
C THR A 192 -0.58 2.21 -2.85
N SER A 193 0.29 3.17 -2.53
CA SER A 193 0.55 3.57 -1.14
C SER A 193 -0.64 4.25 -0.45
N PHE A 194 -1.61 4.77 -1.20
CA PHE A 194 -2.88 5.31 -0.67
C PHE A 194 -4.01 4.27 -0.63
N GLY A 195 -3.71 2.98 -0.80
CA GLY A 195 -4.70 1.92 -0.90
C GLY A 195 -5.36 1.56 0.43
N PHE A 196 -6.58 2.02 0.69
CA PHE A 196 -7.40 1.60 1.84
C PHE A 196 -8.80 1.09 1.45
N HIS A 197 -9.10 1.02 0.15
CA HIS A 197 -10.43 0.68 -0.36
C HIS A 197 -10.91 -0.71 0.03
N GLY A 198 -9.97 -1.65 0.24
CA GLY A 198 -10.30 -2.97 0.78
C GLY A 198 -10.90 -2.94 2.18
N SER A 199 -10.60 -1.91 2.98
CA SER A 199 -11.12 -1.75 4.34
C SER A 199 -12.48 -1.01 4.39
N VAL A 200 -12.90 -0.37 3.29
CA VAL A 200 -14.15 0.44 3.25
C VAL A 200 -15.37 -0.37 3.71
N PRO A 201 -15.63 -1.59 3.20
CA PRO A 201 -16.80 -2.38 3.64
C PRO A 201 -16.80 -2.62 5.15
N SER A 202 -15.66 -3.04 5.70
CA SER A 202 -15.52 -3.33 7.13
C SER A 202 -15.73 -2.09 8.01
N ILE A 203 -15.25 -0.93 7.56
CA ILE A 203 -15.44 0.35 8.27
C ILE A 203 -16.89 0.80 8.20
N VAL A 204 -17.56 0.64 7.04
CA VAL A 204 -18.99 0.94 6.89
C VAL A 204 -19.82 0.09 7.83
N SER A 205 -19.56 -1.22 7.89
CA SER A 205 -20.20 -2.15 8.81
C SER A 205 -19.96 -1.78 10.28
N TYR A 206 -18.70 -1.51 10.66
CA TYR A 206 -18.34 -1.14 12.03
C TYR A 206 -19.00 0.16 12.52
N MET A 207 -19.31 1.07 11.60
CA MET A 207 -19.96 2.37 11.87
C MET A 207 -21.48 2.33 11.64
N ASP A 208 -22.07 1.12 11.47
CA ASP A 208 -23.51 0.92 11.24
C ASP A 208 -24.06 1.77 10.07
N GLY A 209 -23.25 1.98 9.02
CA GLY A 209 -23.62 2.76 7.83
C GLY A 209 -23.85 4.25 8.04
N ASN A 210 -23.38 4.86 9.13
CA ASN A 210 -23.58 6.28 9.42
C ASN A 210 -22.81 7.18 8.44
N ILE A 211 -23.46 7.59 7.35
CA ILE A 211 -22.91 8.36 6.24
C ILE A 211 -22.18 9.63 6.69
N ARG A 212 -22.77 10.41 7.61
CA ARG A 212 -22.18 11.68 8.07
C ARG A 212 -20.84 11.46 8.78
N LYS A 213 -20.77 10.45 9.67
CA LYS A 213 -19.53 10.12 10.39
C LYS A 213 -18.50 9.45 9.46
N LEU A 214 -18.94 8.55 8.56
CA LEU A 214 -18.07 7.88 7.61
C LEU A 214 -17.39 8.84 6.63
N ARG A 215 -18.04 9.91 6.20
CA ARG A 215 -17.41 10.96 5.39
C ARG A 215 -16.21 11.58 6.12
N TRP A 216 -16.37 11.94 7.39
CA TRP A 216 -15.27 12.46 8.19
C TRP A 216 -14.17 11.42 8.40
N VAL A 217 -14.53 10.16 8.65
CA VAL A 217 -13.56 9.06 8.81
C VAL A 217 -12.69 8.91 7.56
N PHE A 218 -13.27 8.88 6.37
CA PHE A 218 -12.49 8.69 5.14
C PHE A 218 -11.65 9.92 4.79
N ILE A 219 -12.14 11.13 4.98
CA ILE A 219 -11.36 12.36 4.73
C ILE A 219 -10.21 12.47 5.73
N THR A 220 -10.49 12.41 7.04
CA THR A 220 -9.46 12.60 8.07
C THR A 220 -8.51 11.41 8.14
N GLY A 221 -9.05 10.19 8.05
CA GLY A 221 -8.24 8.96 8.09
C GLY A 221 -7.26 8.85 6.92
N SER A 222 -7.64 9.29 5.72
CA SER A 222 -6.74 9.31 4.56
C SER A 222 -5.81 10.54 4.53
N ALA A 223 -6.17 11.64 5.18
CA ALA A 223 -5.30 12.82 5.28
C ALA A 223 -4.08 12.60 6.19
N ILE A 224 -4.20 11.77 7.24
CA ILE A 224 -3.08 11.43 8.13
C ILE A 224 -1.91 10.80 7.35
N PRO A 225 -2.11 9.74 6.52
CA PRO A 225 -1.06 9.22 5.66
C PRO A 225 -0.48 10.24 4.70
N LEU A 226 -1.30 11.11 4.08
CA LEU A 226 -0.81 12.17 3.20
C LEU A 226 0.22 13.05 3.91
N VAL A 227 -0.11 13.51 5.13
CA VAL A 227 0.81 14.33 5.93
C VAL A 227 2.08 13.56 6.27
N ALA A 228 1.97 12.31 6.71
CA ALA A 228 3.14 11.46 6.98
C ALA A 228 4.01 11.26 5.73
N TYR A 229 3.41 11.06 4.57
CA TYR A 229 4.12 10.88 3.30
C TYR A 229 4.83 12.16 2.84
N ILE A 230 4.21 13.33 3.02
CA ILE A 230 4.86 14.61 2.72
C ILE A 230 6.10 14.78 3.61
N PHE A 231 5.99 14.55 4.92
CA PHE A 231 7.14 14.63 5.82
C PHE A 231 8.23 13.61 5.47
N TRP A 232 7.85 12.40 5.11
CA TRP A 232 8.78 11.35 4.66
C TRP A 232 9.52 11.77 3.38
N GLN A 233 8.81 12.30 2.39
CA GLN A 233 9.44 12.81 1.17
C GLN A 233 10.37 14.00 1.43
N VAL A 234 9.95 14.95 2.27
CA VAL A 234 10.83 16.07 2.66
C VAL A 234 12.08 15.57 3.36
N ALA A 235 11.93 14.61 4.28
CA ALA A 235 13.04 14.06 5.04
C ALA A 235 14.02 13.30 4.14
N THR A 236 13.55 12.42 3.26
CA THR A 236 14.39 11.58 2.41
C THR A 236 15.00 12.35 1.24
N LEU A 237 14.17 13.04 0.44
CA LEU A 237 14.63 13.82 -0.70
C LEU A 237 15.46 15.05 -0.28
N GLY A 238 15.27 15.55 0.95
CA GLY A 238 16.06 16.64 1.49
C GLY A 238 17.40 16.20 2.09
N SER A 239 17.50 14.96 2.58
CA SER A 239 18.73 14.45 3.20
C SER A 239 19.71 13.83 2.19
N ILE A 240 19.22 13.28 1.07
CA ILE A 240 20.03 12.63 0.04
C ILE A 240 20.18 13.60 -1.14
N ASP A 241 21.40 13.76 -1.66
CA ASP A 241 21.64 14.58 -2.84
C ASP A 241 21.13 13.92 -4.14
N SER A 242 20.90 14.74 -5.17
CA SER A 242 20.30 14.28 -6.43
C SER A 242 21.18 13.28 -7.19
N THR A 243 22.51 13.39 -7.07
CA THR A 243 23.44 12.49 -7.76
C THR A 243 23.40 11.10 -7.15
N THR A 244 23.36 11.01 -5.83
CA THR A 244 23.19 9.75 -5.09
C THR A 244 21.86 9.11 -5.44
N PHE A 245 20.74 9.85 -5.46
CA PHE A 245 19.43 9.32 -5.86
C PHE A 245 19.43 8.78 -7.30
N MET A 246 20.00 9.53 -8.24
CA MET A 246 20.09 9.07 -9.62
C MET A 246 20.99 7.84 -9.76
N GLY A 247 22.03 7.74 -8.94
CA GLY A 247 22.88 6.54 -8.83
C GLY A 247 22.11 5.32 -8.30
N LEU A 248 21.26 5.49 -7.30
CA LEU A 248 20.39 4.40 -6.78
C LEU A 248 19.47 3.86 -7.86
N LEU A 249 18.82 4.74 -8.65
CA LEU A 249 17.96 4.34 -9.75
C LEU A 249 18.76 3.61 -10.85
N ALA A 250 19.89 4.18 -11.27
CA ALA A 250 20.72 3.59 -12.34
C ALA A 250 21.28 2.21 -11.99
N ASN A 251 21.54 1.96 -10.71
CA ASN A 251 22.06 0.68 -10.21
C ASN A 251 20.96 -0.29 -9.76
N HIS A 252 19.68 0.06 -9.91
CA HIS A 252 18.55 -0.72 -9.37
C HIS A 252 18.79 -1.14 -7.91
N ALA A 253 19.21 -0.17 -7.08
CA ALA A 253 19.65 -0.44 -5.71
C ALA A 253 18.52 -0.86 -4.76
N GLY A 254 17.27 -0.68 -5.16
CA GLY A 254 16.08 -1.08 -4.41
C GLY A 254 15.92 -0.39 -3.05
N LEU A 255 15.10 -0.99 -2.20
CA LEU A 255 14.82 -0.44 -0.86
C LEU A 255 16.06 -0.43 0.03
N ASN A 256 16.85 -1.51 0.01
CA ASN A 256 18.06 -1.61 0.83
C ASN A 256 19.08 -0.54 0.47
N GLY A 257 19.29 -0.27 -0.83
CA GLY A 257 20.17 0.81 -1.28
C GLY A 257 19.70 2.19 -0.81
N LEU A 258 18.41 2.47 -0.80
CA LEU A 258 17.86 3.72 -0.25
C LEU A 258 18.18 3.88 1.24
N LEU A 259 17.97 2.82 2.03
CA LEU A 259 18.22 2.85 3.47
C LEU A 259 19.72 2.98 3.77
N GLN A 260 20.57 2.32 2.98
CA GLN A 260 22.01 2.46 3.07
C GLN A 260 22.47 3.89 2.73
N ALA A 261 21.94 4.50 1.67
CA ALA A 261 22.26 5.90 1.34
C ALA A 261 21.84 6.87 2.44
N LEU A 262 20.67 6.68 3.06
CA LEU A 262 20.26 7.48 4.22
C LEU A 262 21.24 7.31 5.40
N ARG A 263 21.69 6.09 5.66
CA ARG A 263 22.69 5.79 6.69
C ARG A 263 24.00 6.53 6.44
N GLU A 264 24.54 6.43 5.23
CA GLU A 264 25.82 7.03 4.85
C GLU A 264 25.78 8.56 4.88
N MET A 265 24.68 9.16 4.39
CA MET A 265 24.54 10.63 4.34
C MET A 265 24.37 11.25 5.73
N VAL A 266 23.70 10.57 6.65
CA VAL A 266 23.43 11.12 7.99
C VAL A 266 24.54 10.75 8.99
N ALA A 267 25.29 9.68 8.74
CA ALA A 267 26.42 9.20 9.56
C ALA A 267 26.13 9.16 11.07
N SER A 268 24.88 8.83 11.46
CA SER A 268 24.43 8.77 12.84
C SER A 268 23.90 7.38 13.18
N PRO A 269 24.45 6.67 14.17
CA PRO A 269 23.98 5.35 14.61
C PRO A 269 22.52 5.34 15.03
N HIS A 270 22.02 6.44 15.59
CA HIS A 270 20.62 6.55 16.04
C HIS A 270 19.65 6.64 14.86
N VAL A 271 20.02 7.37 13.81
CA VAL A 271 19.22 7.46 12.58
C VAL A 271 19.20 6.12 11.86
N GLU A 272 20.34 5.48 11.74
CA GLU A 272 20.48 4.15 11.18
C GLU A 272 19.52 3.16 11.85
N LEU A 273 19.59 3.04 13.18
CA LEU A 273 18.72 2.14 13.94
C LEU A 273 17.24 2.48 13.75
N ALA A 274 16.88 3.77 13.81
CA ALA A 274 15.48 4.20 13.68
C ALA A 274 14.91 3.91 12.28
N VAL A 275 15.70 4.13 11.23
CA VAL A 275 15.30 3.89 9.83
C VAL A 275 15.10 2.39 9.59
N HIS A 276 16.06 1.55 10.01
CA HIS A 276 15.95 0.11 9.85
C HIS A 276 14.76 -0.47 10.62
N LEU A 277 14.62 -0.13 11.90
CA LEU A 277 13.50 -0.62 12.72
C LEU A 277 12.15 -0.15 12.18
N PHE A 278 12.06 1.09 11.70
CA PHE A 278 10.83 1.55 11.06
C PHE A 278 10.51 0.73 9.81
N ALA A 279 11.50 0.50 8.93
CA ALA A 279 11.32 -0.22 7.68
C ALA A 279 10.92 -1.68 7.92
N ASP A 280 11.61 -2.39 8.80
CA ASP A 280 11.32 -3.77 9.18
C ASP A 280 9.91 -3.90 9.79
N LEU A 281 9.54 -3.02 10.70
CA LEU A 281 8.22 -2.99 11.33
C LEU A 281 7.12 -2.63 10.32
N ALA A 282 7.39 -1.71 9.39
CA ALA A 282 6.43 -1.33 8.37
C ALA A 282 6.13 -2.49 7.41
N LEU A 283 7.17 -3.21 6.98
CA LEU A 283 7.03 -4.39 6.13
C LEU A 283 6.35 -5.55 6.86
N ALA A 284 6.78 -5.86 8.09
CA ALA A 284 6.21 -6.95 8.87
C ALA A 284 4.72 -6.73 9.19
N THR A 285 4.32 -5.52 9.63
CA THR A 285 2.90 -5.22 9.90
C THR A 285 2.04 -5.25 8.65
N SER A 286 2.56 -4.74 7.53
CA SER A 286 1.85 -4.76 6.25
C SER A 286 1.69 -6.19 5.72
N PHE A 287 2.75 -7.01 5.83
CA PHE A 287 2.70 -8.42 5.48
C PHE A 287 1.66 -9.17 6.31
N LEU A 288 1.70 -9.06 7.65
CA LEU A 288 0.77 -9.78 8.51
C LEU A 288 -0.69 -9.46 8.19
N GLY A 289 -1.00 -8.18 7.96
CA GLY A 289 -2.38 -7.76 7.64
C GLY A 289 -2.86 -8.27 6.29
N VAL A 290 -2.04 -8.13 5.24
CA VAL A 290 -2.41 -8.54 3.87
C VAL A 290 -2.38 -10.06 3.73
N ALA A 291 -1.36 -10.73 4.26
CA ALA A 291 -1.21 -12.17 4.18
C ALA A 291 -2.32 -12.91 4.94
N LEU A 292 -2.76 -12.40 6.12
CA LEU A 292 -3.92 -12.94 6.82
C LEU A 292 -5.19 -12.77 5.98
N GLY A 293 -5.42 -11.58 5.42
CA GLY A 293 -6.56 -11.33 4.55
C GLY A 293 -6.58 -12.24 3.32
N LEU A 294 -5.44 -12.48 2.69
CA LEU A 294 -5.30 -13.41 1.57
C LEU A 294 -5.56 -14.86 2.02
N PHE A 295 -5.00 -15.26 3.16
CA PHE A 295 -5.18 -16.59 3.73
C PHE A 295 -6.66 -16.89 4.00
N ASP A 296 -7.37 -15.96 4.68
CA ASP A 296 -8.78 -16.11 5.00
C ASP A 296 -9.65 -16.10 3.72
N TYR A 297 -9.32 -15.23 2.76
CA TYR A 297 -10.01 -15.19 1.46
C TYR A 297 -9.87 -16.51 0.69
N LEU A 298 -8.66 -17.10 0.65
CA LEU A 298 -8.42 -18.36 -0.03
C LEU A 298 -9.02 -19.55 0.73
N ALA A 299 -9.01 -19.54 2.06
CA ALA A 299 -9.67 -20.55 2.87
C ALA A 299 -11.17 -20.60 2.58
N ASP A 300 -11.83 -19.44 2.51
CA ASP A 300 -13.25 -19.33 2.16
C ASP A 300 -13.51 -19.73 0.71
N LEU A 301 -12.73 -19.22 -0.24
CA LEU A 301 -12.85 -19.51 -1.68
C LEU A 301 -12.77 -21.01 -1.98
N PHE A 302 -11.84 -21.72 -1.34
CA PHE A 302 -11.62 -23.16 -1.53
C PHE A 302 -12.33 -24.03 -0.48
N GLN A 303 -13.16 -23.42 0.38
CA GLN A 303 -13.92 -24.11 1.44
C GLN A 303 -13.03 -25.02 2.30
N ARG A 304 -11.85 -24.51 2.68
CA ARG A 304 -10.86 -25.28 3.45
C ARG A 304 -11.28 -25.38 4.91
N SER A 305 -11.11 -26.58 5.46
CA SER A 305 -11.39 -26.83 6.88
C SER A 305 -10.36 -26.12 7.78
N ASN A 306 -10.79 -25.71 8.98
CA ASN A 306 -9.91 -25.12 9.99
C ASN A 306 -9.12 -26.18 10.79
N THR A 307 -8.76 -27.29 10.15
CA THR A 307 -7.86 -28.33 10.69
C THR A 307 -6.41 -27.97 10.39
N VAL A 308 -5.45 -28.56 11.09
CA VAL A 308 -4.01 -28.34 10.83
C VAL A 308 -3.68 -28.60 9.36
N GLY A 309 -4.16 -29.71 8.78
CA GLY A 309 -3.95 -30.03 7.37
C GLY A 309 -4.57 -29.02 6.42
N GLY A 310 -5.81 -28.55 6.68
CA GLY A 310 -6.47 -27.52 5.91
C GLY A 310 -5.74 -26.19 5.95
N ARG A 311 -5.24 -25.79 7.13
CA ARG A 311 -4.44 -24.57 7.29
C ARG A 311 -3.10 -24.65 6.59
N LEU A 312 -2.40 -25.78 6.61
CA LEU A 312 -1.16 -25.97 5.87
C LEU A 312 -1.38 -25.91 4.36
N GLN A 313 -2.46 -26.52 3.84
CA GLN A 313 -2.80 -26.41 2.43
C GLN A 313 -3.14 -24.97 2.01
N THR A 314 -3.91 -24.26 2.83
CA THR A 314 -4.21 -22.84 2.61
C THR A 314 -2.93 -22.01 2.65
N GLY A 315 -2.05 -22.25 3.63
CA GLY A 315 -0.75 -21.59 3.73
C GLY A 315 0.13 -21.83 2.49
N ALA A 316 0.17 -23.04 1.97
CA ALA A 316 0.90 -23.34 0.74
C ALA A 316 0.38 -22.51 -0.44
N ILE A 317 -0.94 -22.50 -0.66
CA ILE A 317 -1.55 -21.70 -1.75
C ILE A 317 -1.32 -20.20 -1.52
N THR A 318 -1.36 -19.72 -0.27
CA THR A 318 -1.16 -18.33 0.08
C THR A 318 0.27 -17.88 -0.17
N PHE A 319 1.27 -18.69 0.23
CA PHE A 319 2.67 -18.23 0.30
C PHE A 319 3.55 -18.72 -0.87
N LEU A 320 3.27 -19.87 -1.50
CA LEU A 320 4.13 -20.35 -2.58
C LEU A 320 4.17 -19.42 -3.80
N PRO A 321 3.05 -18.85 -4.32
CA PRO A 321 3.13 -17.96 -5.47
C PRO A 321 3.92 -16.68 -5.19
N PRO A 322 3.67 -15.93 -4.09
CA PRO A 322 4.44 -14.72 -3.79
C PRO A 322 5.88 -15.01 -3.39
N LEU A 323 6.17 -16.15 -2.75
CA LEU A 323 7.52 -16.60 -2.46
C LEU A 323 8.28 -16.88 -3.76
N ALA A 324 7.68 -17.60 -4.71
CA ALA A 324 8.27 -17.84 -6.02
C ALA A 324 8.62 -16.51 -6.70
N PHE A 325 7.71 -15.55 -6.72
CA PHE A 325 8.01 -14.21 -7.24
C PHE A 325 9.23 -13.58 -6.56
N ALA A 326 9.28 -13.58 -5.22
CA ALA A 326 10.38 -12.98 -4.46
C ALA A 326 11.74 -13.68 -4.70
N LEU A 327 11.74 -14.99 -4.96
CA LEU A 327 12.95 -15.75 -5.28
C LEU A 327 13.45 -15.47 -6.71
N PHE A 328 12.54 -15.32 -7.69
CA PHE A 328 12.91 -15.00 -9.07
C PHE A 328 13.25 -13.52 -9.27
N TYR A 329 12.66 -12.63 -8.45
CA TYR A 329 12.84 -11.19 -8.49
C TYR A 329 13.23 -10.65 -7.10
N PRO A 330 14.46 -10.90 -6.62
CA PRO A 330 14.87 -10.51 -5.26
C PRO A 330 14.70 -9.01 -4.94
N ARG A 331 14.87 -8.15 -5.95
CA ARG A 331 14.66 -6.69 -5.85
C ARG A 331 13.28 -6.25 -6.35
N GLY A 332 12.32 -7.16 -6.39
CA GLY A 332 10.99 -6.96 -6.97
C GLY A 332 10.00 -6.17 -6.09
N PHE A 333 10.44 -5.58 -4.97
CA PHE A 333 9.56 -4.86 -4.03
C PHE A 333 8.76 -3.74 -4.72
N VAL A 334 9.45 -2.81 -5.39
CA VAL A 334 8.82 -1.67 -6.06
C VAL A 334 8.00 -2.11 -7.26
N MET A 335 8.52 -3.06 -8.04
CA MET A 335 7.81 -3.64 -9.19
C MET A 335 6.49 -4.32 -8.77
N ALA A 336 6.50 -5.11 -7.70
CA ALA A 336 5.30 -5.76 -7.18
C ALA A 336 4.26 -4.76 -6.68
N LEU A 337 4.70 -3.64 -6.06
CA LEU A 337 3.81 -2.52 -5.70
C LEU A 337 3.18 -1.87 -6.95
N GLY A 338 3.92 -1.73 -8.04
CA GLY A 338 3.40 -1.26 -9.31
C GLY A 338 2.27 -2.16 -9.85
N TYR A 339 2.47 -3.48 -9.86
CA TYR A 339 1.42 -4.44 -10.24
C TYR A 339 0.24 -4.45 -9.27
N ALA A 340 0.48 -4.28 -7.98
CA ALA A 340 -0.59 -4.09 -7.00
C ALA A 340 -1.44 -2.85 -7.34
N GLY A 341 -0.81 -1.80 -7.91
CA GLY A 341 -1.49 -0.61 -8.40
C GLY A 341 -2.49 -0.88 -9.51
N VAL A 342 -2.23 -1.86 -10.40
CA VAL A 342 -3.19 -2.28 -11.44
C VAL A 342 -4.48 -2.81 -10.82
N ALA A 343 -4.37 -3.75 -9.89
CA ALA A 343 -5.54 -4.30 -9.21
C ALA A 343 -6.25 -3.26 -8.34
N LEU A 344 -5.48 -2.42 -7.65
CA LEU A 344 -6.04 -1.33 -6.85
C LEU A 344 -6.77 -0.31 -7.73
N ALA A 345 -6.27 0.00 -8.95
CA ALA A 345 -6.97 0.89 -9.88
C ALA A 345 -8.34 0.34 -10.28
N VAL A 346 -8.45 -0.97 -10.48
CA VAL A 346 -9.76 -1.60 -10.70
C VAL A 346 -10.65 -1.44 -9.47
N LEU A 347 -10.16 -1.77 -8.28
CA LEU A 347 -10.95 -1.77 -7.04
C LEU A 347 -11.31 -0.38 -6.52
N ALA A 348 -10.38 0.58 -6.66
CA ALA A 348 -10.52 1.90 -6.07
C ALA A 348 -11.00 2.98 -7.05
N LEU A 349 -10.85 2.80 -8.36
CA LEU A 349 -11.25 3.80 -9.36
C LEU A 349 -12.33 3.26 -10.29
N ILE A 350 -12.11 2.13 -10.96
CA ILE A 350 -13.02 1.61 -11.98
C ILE A 350 -14.32 1.11 -11.34
N ILE A 351 -14.24 0.22 -10.37
CA ILE A 351 -15.42 -0.35 -9.71
C ILE A 351 -16.24 0.73 -9.00
N PRO A 352 -15.69 1.64 -8.17
CA PRO A 352 -16.47 2.69 -7.53
C PRO A 352 -17.19 3.62 -8.51
N SER A 353 -16.54 4.00 -9.61
CA SER A 353 -17.15 4.85 -10.65
C SER A 353 -18.34 4.17 -11.33
N LEU A 354 -18.20 2.90 -11.69
CA LEU A 354 -19.27 2.11 -12.32
C LEU A 354 -20.42 1.81 -11.35
N LEU A 355 -20.10 1.45 -10.10
CA LEU A 355 -21.10 1.23 -9.06
C LEU A 355 -21.94 2.49 -8.81
N THR A 356 -21.27 3.64 -8.66
CA THR A 356 -21.95 4.92 -8.45
C THR A 356 -22.79 5.32 -9.67
N TRP A 357 -22.28 5.08 -10.89
CA TRP A 357 -23.04 5.34 -12.11
C TRP A 357 -24.33 4.52 -12.14
N GLN A 358 -24.27 3.23 -11.84
CA GLN A 358 -25.45 2.36 -11.80
C GLN A 358 -26.37 2.68 -10.61
N SER A 359 -25.81 2.94 -9.43
CA SER A 359 -26.58 3.32 -8.24
C SER A 359 -27.40 4.58 -8.50
N ARG A 360 -26.82 5.61 -9.14
CA ARG A 360 -27.53 6.86 -9.50
C ARG A 360 -28.65 6.66 -10.51
N LYS A 361 -28.56 5.64 -11.37
CA LYS A 361 -29.66 5.28 -12.29
C LYS A 361 -30.84 4.61 -11.56
N HIS A 362 -30.53 3.75 -10.60
CA HIS A 362 -31.55 3.01 -9.84
C HIS A 362 -32.20 3.86 -8.73
N ASN A 363 -31.45 4.81 -8.17
CA ASN A 363 -31.87 5.64 -7.03
C ASN A 363 -31.70 7.14 -7.34
N PRO A 364 -32.58 7.73 -8.17
CA PRO A 364 -32.44 9.12 -8.61
C PRO A 364 -32.63 10.15 -7.49
N GLN A 365 -33.29 9.78 -6.38
CA GLN A 365 -33.59 10.67 -5.25
C GLN A 365 -32.73 10.39 -4.00
N ALA A 366 -31.49 9.99 -4.16
CA ALA A 366 -30.60 9.67 -3.06
C ALA A 366 -30.29 10.89 -2.17
N GLY A 367 -30.19 10.67 -0.85
CA GLY A 367 -29.90 11.74 0.12
C GLY A 367 -28.49 12.30 0.04
N TYR A 368 -27.45 11.43 0.03
CA TYR A 368 -26.05 11.83 -0.11
C TYR A 368 -25.56 11.61 -1.52
N ARG A 369 -24.99 12.66 -2.13
CA ARG A 369 -24.32 12.59 -3.43
C ARG A 369 -22.98 13.30 -3.40
N VAL A 370 -21.97 12.64 -3.97
CA VAL A 370 -20.66 13.26 -4.19
C VAL A 370 -20.77 14.23 -5.37
N LYS A 371 -20.20 15.44 -5.20
CA LYS A 371 -20.21 16.48 -6.22
C LYS A 371 -19.44 16.04 -7.47
N GLY A 372 -19.73 16.66 -8.64
CA GLY A 372 -19.03 16.43 -9.90
C GLY A 372 -19.83 15.64 -10.95
N GLY A 373 -20.97 15.05 -10.59
CA GLY A 373 -21.90 14.45 -11.55
C GLY A 373 -21.30 13.31 -12.37
N ARG A 374 -21.84 13.11 -13.58
CA ARG A 374 -21.34 12.11 -14.55
C ARG A 374 -19.94 12.40 -15.08
N PRO A 375 -19.55 13.67 -15.39
CA PRO A 375 -18.20 13.96 -15.86
C PRO A 375 -17.11 13.50 -14.90
N ALA A 376 -17.30 13.73 -13.59
CA ALA A 376 -16.33 13.28 -12.59
C ALA A 376 -16.18 11.76 -12.53
N LEU A 377 -17.28 11.00 -12.71
CA LEU A 377 -17.20 9.54 -12.77
C LEU A 377 -16.40 9.06 -13.99
N VAL A 378 -16.57 9.73 -15.15
CA VAL A 378 -15.79 9.43 -16.36
C VAL A 378 -14.32 9.74 -16.13
N VAL A 379 -13.99 10.89 -15.54
CA VAL A 379 -12.60 11.26 -15.22
C VAL A 379 -11.97 10.22 -14.29
N VAL A 380 -12.64 9.82 -13.21
CA VAL A 380 -12.16 8.78 -12.29
C VAL A 380 -11.92 7.46 -13.01
N PHE A 381 -12.85 7.04 -13.87
CA PHE A 381 -12.71 5.83 -14.67
C PHE A 381 -11.48 5.91 -15.59
N LEU A 382 -11.28 7.02 -16.28
CA LEU A 382 -10.13 7.25 -17.16
C LEU A 382 -8.81 7.30 -16.38
N CYS A 383 -8.80 7.89 -15.17
CA CYS A 383 -7.64 7.81 -14.27
C CYS A 383 -7.29 6.36 -13.93
N GLY A 384 -8.29 5.50 -13.69
CA GLY A 384 -8.06 4.07 -13.48
C GLY A 384 -7.41 3.39 -14.67
N ILE A 385 -7.92 3.64 -15.87
CA ILE A 385 -7.32 3.13 -17.11
C ILE A 385 -5.90 3.68 -17.32
N ALA A 386 -5.66 4.96 -17.01
CA ALA A 386 -4.33 5.57 -17.12
C ALA A 386 -3.31 4.91 -16.18
N VAL A 387 -3.65 4.67 -14.90
CA VAL A 387 -2.76 3.97 -13.94
C VAL A 387 -2.41 2.57 -14.46
N ILE A 388 -3.41 1.83 -14.94
CA ILE A 388 -3.20 0.49 -15.53
C ILE A 388 -2.31 0.58 -16.77
N GLY A 389 -2.59 1.53 -17.67
CA GLY A 389 -1.83 1.73 -18.89
C GLY A 389 -0.36 2.07 -18.62
N VAL A 390 -0.09 2.95 -17.68
CA VAL A 390 1.29 3.30 -17.26
C VAL A 390 2.04 2.05 -16.80
N GLN A 391 1.43 1.21 -15.95
CA GLN A 391 2.10 0.00 -15.48
C GLN A 391 2.40 -0.99 -16.62
N PHE A 392 1.52 -1.12 -17.60
CA PHE A 392 1.79 -1.94 -18.78
C PHE A 392 2.87 -1.34 -19.69
N LEU A 393 2.95 -0.01 -19.80
CA LEU A 393 4.04 0.64 -20.55
C LEU A 393 5.40 0.43 -19.87
N ILE A 394 5.44 0.44 -18.53
CA ILE A 394 6.66 0.07 -17.77
C ILE A 394 7.02 -1.38 -18.05
N ALA A 395 6.07 -2.31 -17.92
CA ALA A 395 6.29 -3.73 -18.16
C ALA A 395 6.74 -4.04 -19.61
N ALA A 396 6.34 -3.22 -20.56
CA ALA A 396 6.76 -3.33 -21.96
C ALA A 396 8.11 -2.63 -22.26
N GLY A 397 8.77 -2.04 -21.26
CA GLY A 397 10.03 -1.31 -21.43
C GLY A 397 9.89 0.04 -22.18
N LEU A 398 8.67 0.54 -22.34
CA LEU A 398 8.38 1.82 -22.99
C LEU A 398 8.46 3.01 -22.03
N LEU A 399 8.41 2.76 -20.74
CA LEU A 399 8.68 3.72 -19.69
C LEU A 399 9.79 3.16 -18.77
N PRO A 400 10.61 4.03 -18.17
CA PRO A 400 11.67 3.60 -17.26
C PRO A 400 11.10 2.97 -15.99
N GLU A 401 11.79 2.00 -15.42
CA GLU A 401 11.47 1.44 -14.11
C GLU A 401 11.89 2.40 -12.99
N VAL A 402 11.14 2.41 -11.88
CA VAL A 402 11.44 3.15 -10.67
C VAL A 402 11.75 2.16 -9.54
N GLY A 403 13.02 2.07 -9.12
CA GLY A 403 13.49 1.25 -8.01
C GLY A 403 14.26 0.02 -8.38
#